data_4fbaed1f71253fbcfa0f2ad03f24ecbf
#
_entry.id   4fbaed1f71253fbcfa0f2ad03f24ecbf
#
_cell.length_a   1.000
_cell.length_b   1.000
_cell.length_c   1.000
_cell.angle_alpha   90.00
_cell.angle_beta   90.00
_cell.angle_gamma   90.00
#
_symmetry.space_group_name_H-M   'P 1'
#
loop_
_entity.id
_entity.type
_entity.pdbx_description
1 polymer ?
#
loop_
_entity_poly.entity_id
_entity_poly.type
_entity_poly.pdbx_seq_one_letter_code
_entity_poly.pdbx_strand_id
1 'polypeptide(L)'
;MHINKLTLQRFRGAQDLPLDLDDKLNVFVGMNGTGKSSILDASAIMLSWLANRIKHAGASGRPIAESDIRNGESSANLAIQLCDEGTSFGWNLAKVRKGYSKKDLASVLIFASETAKGIQAGITEHNGKVNIPLFAYYPVNRAVLDIPLRIREKH
;
A
#
# COMPACT_ATOMS: atom_id res chain seq x y z
N MET A 1 8.49 -6.98 -11.73
CA MET A 1 8.34 -6.48 -10.33
C MET A 1 7.20 -7.23 -9.64
N HIS A 2 7.41 -7.74 -8.40
CA HIS A 2 6.39 -8.41 -7.56
C HIS A 2 6.65 -8.10 -6.08
N ILE A 3 5.64 -8.35 -5.24
CA ILE A 3 5.81 -8.25 -3.78
C ILE A 3 6.37 -9.58 -3.30
N ASN A 4 7.52 -9.59 -2.64
CA ASN A 4 8.08 -10.80 -2.04
C ASN A 4 7.87 -10.89 -0.53
N LYS A 5 7.64 -9.75 0.15
CA LYS A 5 7.33 -9.75 1.59
C LYS A 5 6.37 -8.62 1.95
N LEU A 6 5.43 -8.93 2.83
CA LEU A 6 4.52 -7.97 3.46
C LEU A 6 4.47 -8.23 4.96
N THR A 7 4.62 -7.20 5.77
CA THR A 7 4.53 -7.33 7.24
C THR A 7 3.49 -6.37 7.79
N LEU A 8 2.57 -6.89 8.57
CA LEU A 8 1.55 -6.13 9.27
C LEU A 8 1.81 -6.22 10.77
N GLN A 9 2.07 -5.10 11.42
CA GLN A 9 2.29 -5.04 12.87
C GLN A 9 1.26 -4.12 13.51
N ARG A 10 0.51 -4.66 14.46
CA ARG A 10 -0.55 -3.95 15.19
C ARG A 10 -1.55 -3.25 14.26
N PHE A 11 -1.80 -3.87 13.12
CA PHE A 11 -2.68 -3.37 12.07
C PHE A 11 -3.99 -4.17 12.05
N ARG A 12 -5.11 -3.53 12.35
CA ARG A 12 -6.44 -4.14 12.47
C ARG A 12 -6.40 -5.38 13.38
N GLY A 13 -6.73 -6.57 12.85
CA GLY A 13 -6.68 -7.83 13.60
C GLY A 13 -5.27 -8.40 13.81
N ALA A 14 -4.29 -7.99 13.01
CA ALA A 14 -2.94 -8.55 13.08
C ALA A 14 -2.12 -7.93 14.23
N GLN A 15 -1.54 -8.77 15.08
CA GLN A 15 -0.57 -8.35 16.09
C GLN A 15 0.82 -8.20 15.47
N ASP A 16 1.30 -9.29 14.87
CA ASP A 16 2.52 -9.34 14.08
C ASP A 16 2.33 -10.45 13.03
N LEU A 17 2.28 -10.07 11.78
CA LEU A 17 2.00 -10.96 10.66
C LEU A 17 2.99 -10.70 9.54
N PRO A 18 4.15 -11.37 9.56
CA PRO A 18 5.05 -11.42 8.42
C PRO A 18 4.52 -12.43 7.39
N LEU A 19 4.52 -12.05 6.13
CA LEU A 19 4.08 -12.87 4.99
C LEU A 19 5.18 -12.85 3.92
N ASP A 20 5.71 -14.03 3.61
CA ASP A 20 6.52 -14.25 2.43
C ASP A 20 5.56 -14.63 1.29
N LEU A 21 5.68 -13.94 0.16
CA LEU A 21 4.75 -14.04 -0.97
C LEU A 21 5.44 -14.64 -2.19
N ASP A 22 4.69 -15.46 -2.91
CA ASP A 22 5.09 -16.02 -4.20
C ASP A 22 5.06 -14.91 -5.29
N ASP A 23 5.91 -15.07 -6.30
CA ASP A 23 6.06 -14.09 -7.39
C ASP A 23 4.90 -14.07 -8.38
N LYS A 24 4.05 -15.10 -8.39
CA LYS A 24 2.96 -15.28 -9.35
C LYS A 24 1.58 -15.21 -8.72
N LEU A 25 1.29 -16.08 -7.74
CA LEU A 25 -0.06 -16.21 -7.20
C LEU A 25 -0.02 -16.50 -5.70
N ASN A 26 -0.70 -15.67 -4.94
CA ASN A 26 -0.92 -15.87 -3.52
C ASN A 26 -2.42 -15.95 -3.23
N VAL A 27 -2.86 -17.02 -2.59
CA VAL A 27 -4.26 -17.25 -2.25
C VAL A 27 -4.43 -17.28 -0.73
N PHE A 28 -5.24 -16.37 -0.20
CA PHE A 28 -5.54 -16.29 1.22
C PHE A 28 -6.88 -16.95 1.51
N VAL A 29 -6.88 -18.07 2.23
CA VAL A 29 -8.07 -18.84 2.58
C VAL A 29 -8.32 -18.76 4.07
N GLY A 30 -9.57 -18.69 4.47
CA GLY A 30 -9.95 -18.62 5.89
C GLY A 30 -11.39 -18.16 6.08
N MET A 31 -11.91 -18.28 7.29
CA MET A 31 -13.25 -17.81 7.66
C MET A 31 -13.39 -16.28 7.55
N ASN A 32 -14.62 -15.78 7.55
CA ASN A 32 -14.86 -14.34 7.59
C ASN A 32 -14.30 -13.73 8.89
N GLY A 33 -13.69 -12.54 8.77
CA GLY A 33 -13.07 -11.88 9.91
C GLY A 33 -11.62 -12.27 10.21
N THR A 34 -11.03 -13.26 9.54
CA THR A 34 -9.66 -13.73 9.81
C THR A 34 -8.55 -12.79 9.29
N GLY A 35 -8.89 -11.64 8.73
CA GLY A 35 -7.89 -10.64 8.30
C GLY A 35 -7.47 -10.70 6.83
N LYS A 36 -8.07 -11.57 5.99
CA LYS A 36 -7.74 -11.64 4.55
C LYS A 36 -7.82 -10.28 3.84
N SER A 37 -8.91 -9.55 4.07
CA SER A 37 -9.10 -8.21 3.50
C SER A 37 -8.09 -7.20 4.05
N SER A 38 -7.61 -7.39 5.28
CA SER A 38 -6.58 -6.54 5.86
C SER A 38 -5.23 -6.70 5.17
N ILE A 39 -4.90 -7.92 4.71
CA ILE A 39 -3.68 -8.19 3.93
C ILE A 39 -3.75 -7.46 2.58
N LEU A 40 -4.87 -7.60 1.86
CA LEU A 40 -5.07 -6.93 0.57
C LEU A 40 -5.08 -5.41 0.71
N ASP A 41 -5.74 -4.89 1.74
CA ASP A 41 -5.77 -3.46 2.03
C ASP A 41 -4.38 -2.92 2.41
N ALA A 42 -3.60 -3.65 3.22
CA ALA A 42 -2.24 -3.29 3.55
C ALA A 42 -1.37 -3.21 2.29
N SER A 43 -1.47 -4.20 1.39
CA SER A 43 -0.79 -4.17 0.10
C SER A 43 -1.17 -2.94 -0.72
N ALA A 44 -2.47 -2.63 -0.81
CA ALA A 44 -2.97 -1.46 -1.54
C ALA A 44 -2.49 -0.13 -0.92
N ILE A 45 -2.47 -0.02 0.42
CA ILE A 45 -1.93 1.14 1.13
C ILE A 45 -0.46 1.31 0.75
N MET A 46 0.34 0.26 0.86
CA MET A 46 1.78 0.32 0.61
C MET A 46 2.10 0.66 -0.85
N LEU A 47 1.46 -0.01 -1.81
CA LEU A 47 1.67 0.22 -3.24
C LEU A 47 1.18 1.59 -3.71
N SER A 48 0.19 2.19 -3.05
CA SER A 48 -0.31 3.52 -3.40
C SER A 48 0.77 4.61 -3.30
N TRP A 49 1.74 4.45 -2.40
CA TRP A 49 2.85 5.38 -2.24
C TRP A 49 3.80 5.35 -3.43
N LEU A 50 4.12 4.16 -3.95
CA LEU A 50 4.92 4.02 -5.16
C LEU A 50 4.14 4.53 -6.39
N ALA A 51 2.90 4.09 -6.58
CA ALA A 51 2.07 4.47 -7.71
C ALA A 51 1.88 6.00 -7.82
N ASN A 52 1.60 6.67 -6.71
CA ASN A 52 1.42 8.12 -6.71
C ASN A 52 2.73 8.87 -6.96
N ARG A 53 3.86 8.37 -6.45
CA ARG A 53 5.18 8.96 -6.70
C ARG A 53 5.68 8.78 -8.12
N ILE A 54 5.29 7.70 -8.79
CA ILE A 54 5.53 7.54 -10.24
C ILE A 54 4.76 8.61 -11.02
N LYS A 55 3.55 8.95 -10.62
CA LYS A 55 2.74 10.00 -11.28
C LYS A 55 3.28 11.41 -11.00
N HIS A 56 3.60 11.69 -9.74
CA HIS A 56 4.06 13.01 -9.29
C HIS A 56 5.13 12.85 -8.23
N ALA A 57 6.32 13.43 -8.47
CA ALA A 57 7.41 13.38 -7.52
C ALA A 57 6.99 13.90 -6.13
N GLY A 58 7.31 13.16 -5.09
CA GLY A 58 6.96 13.51 -3.70
C GLY A 58 5.50 13.34 -3.31
N ALA A 59 4.64 12.82 -4.20
CA ALA A 59 3.23 12.58 -3.88
C ALA A 59 3.08 11.57 -2.74
N SER A 60 2.05 11.79 -1.92
CA SER A 60 1.67 10.90 -0.84
C SER A 60 0.76 9.80 -1.33
N GLY A 61 0.93 8.61 -0.76
CA GLY A 61 -0.01 7.51 -0.93
C GLY A 61 -1.12 7.55 0.12
N ARG A 62 -1.90 6.49 0.18
CA ARG A 62 -2.94 6.30 1.21
C ARG A 62 -2.27 6.10 2.57
N PRO A 63 -2.58 6.91 3.59
CA PRO A 63 -2.01 6.73 4.93
C PRO A 63 -2.70 5.56 5.66
N ILE A 64 -2.05 5.04 6.70
CA ILE A 64 -2.70 4.20 7.69
C ILE A 64 -3.66 5.10 8.48
N ALA A 65 -4.94 4.74 8.54
CA ALA A 65 -5.91 5.47 9.35
C ALA A 65 -5.73 5.13 10.85
N GLU A 66 -6.19 6.00 11.73
CA GLU A 66 -6.13 5.73 13.17
C GLU A 66 -7.02 4.54 13.58
N SER A 67 -8.13 4.34 12.86
CA SER A 67 -9.01 3.19 12.98
C SER A 67 -8.36 1.86 12.55
N ASP A 68 -7.28 1.91 11.77
CA ASP A 68 -6.53 0.73 11.35
C ASP A 68 -5.53 0.26 12.42
N ILE A 69 -5.28 1.07 13.46
CA ILE A 69 -4.44 0.66 14.59
C ILE A 69 -5.23 -0.35 15.41
N ARG A 70 -4.61 -1.51 15.68
CA ARG A 70 -5.23 -2.56 16.50
C ARG A 70 -5.74 -2.03 17.83
N ASN A 71 -6.88 -2.51 18.27
CA ASN A 71 -7.45 -2.13 19.55
C ASN A 71 -6.49 -2.47 20.71
N GLY A 72 -6.32 -1.51 21.62
CA GLY A 72 -5.37 -1.63 22.74
C GLY A 72 -3.93 -1.22 22.38
N GLU A 73 -3.63 -0.99 21.11
CA GLU A 73 -2.29 -0.59 20.67
C GLU A 73 -2.17 0.92 20.43
N SER A 74 -0.97 1.45 20.65
CA SER A 74 -0.67 2.89 20.44
C SER A 74 -0.25 3.22 19.03
N SER A 75 0.08 2.20 18.21
CA SER A 75 0.65 2.40 16.88
C SER A 75 0.43 1.20 15.98
N ALA A 76 0.55 1.41 14.67
CA ALA A 76 0.63 0.36 13.67
C ALA A 76 1.81 0.61 12.73
N ASN A 77 2.37 -0.46 12.18
CA ASN A 77 3.41 -0.42 11.17
C ASN A 77 3.10 -1.41 10.05
N LEU A 78 3.28 -0.96 8.81
CA LEU A 78 3.23 -1.79 7.61
C LEU A 78 4.60 -1.72 6.93
N ALA A 79 5.12 -2.85 6.53
CA ALA A 79 6.33 -2.92 5.73
C ALA A 79 6.11 -3.78 4.49
N ILE A 80 6.66 -3.35 3.36
CA ILE A 80 6.61 -4.07 2.10
C ILE A 80 8.01 -4.21 1.54
N GLN A 81 8.29 -5.35 0.94
CA GLN A 81 9.47 -5.59 0.13
C GLN A 81 9.04 -6.05 -1.26
N LEU A 82 9.59 -5.40 -2.25
CA LEU A 82 9.40 -5.73 -3.67
C LEU A 82 10.69 -6.35 -4.22
N CYS A 83 10.53 -7.18 -5.22
CA CYS A 83 11.64 -7.70 -6.01
C CYS A 83 11.42 -7.36 -7.48
N ASP A 84 12.47 -6.86 -8.13
CA ASP A 84 12.48 -6.56 -9.55
C ASP A 84 13.82 -7.00 -10.14
N GLU A 85 13.78 -7.93 -11.11
CA GLU A 85 14.97 -8.50 -11.76
C GLU A 85 16.05 -8.94 -10.78
N GLY A 86 15.66 -9.57 -9.66
CA GLY A 86 16.56 -10.08 -8.64
C GLY A 86 17.03 -9.04 -7.61
N THR A 87 16.68 -7.76 -7.78
CA THR A 87 16.97 -6.71 -6.81
C THR A 87 15.79 -6.52 -5.86
N SER A 88 16.06 -6.59 -4.55
CA SER A 88 15.04 -6.38 -3.53
C SER A 88 15.15 -4.98 -2.92
N PHE A 89 14.03 -4.30 -2.76
CA PHE A 89 13.91 -3.00 -2.10
C PHE A 89 12.58 -2.91 -1.38
N GLY A 90 12.48 -2.03 -0.39
CA GLY A 90 11.26 -1.95 0.41
C GLY A 90 11.15 -0.64 1.19
N TRP A 91 9.99 -0.43 1.77
CA TRP A 91 9.70 0.72 2.63
C TRP A 91 8.73 0.32 3.73
N ASN A 92 8.59 1.19 4.72
CA ASN A 92 7.61 1.03 5.77
C ASN A 92 6.81 2.31 6.01
N LEU A 93 5.60 2.11 6.50
CA LEU A 93 4.70 3.15 6.98
C LEU A 93 4.39 2.89 8.44
N ALA A 94 4.52 3.93 9.25
CA ALA A 94 4.14 3.90 10.66
C ALA A 94 3.03 4.91 10.95
N LYS A 95 2.10 4.54 11.78
CA LYS A 95 1.05 5.41 12.32
C LYS A 95 1.02 5.29 13.83
N VAL A 96 1.10 6.42 14.49
CA VAL A 96 0.96 6.51 15.95
C VAL A 96 -0.37 7.16 16.27
N ARG A 97 -1.08 6.63 17.25
CA ARG A 97 -2.35 7.16 17.77
C ARG A 97 -2.13 8.54 18.36
N LYS A 98 -3.10 9.43 18.19
CA LYS A 98 -3.03 10.79 18.74
C LYS A 98 -2.83 10.72 20.27
N GLY A 99 -1.88 11.51 20.78
CA GLY A 99 -1.55 11.55 22.21
C GLY A 99 -0.42 10.60 22.65
N TYR A 100 0.09 9.74 21.76
CA TYR A 100 1.23 8.86 22.05
C TYR A 100 2.54 9.36 21.41
N SER A 101 3.67 8.98 22.00
CA SER A 101 5.00 9.38 21.50
C SER A 101 5.36 8.65 20.21
N LYS A 102 6.02 9.39 19.28
CA LYS A 102 6.51 8.84 18.00
C LYS A 102 7.96 8.36 18.08
N LYS A 103 8.55 8.27 19.28
CA LYS A 103 10.01 8.18 19.45
C LYS A 103 10.71 7.08 18.64
N ASP A 104 10.02 5.97 18.33
CA ASP A 104 10.66 4.80 17.69
C ASP A 104 9.93 4.29 16.43
N LEU A 105 9.00 5.07 15.89
CA LEU A 105 8.17 4.66 14.77
C LEU A 105 8.11 5.76 13.69
N ALA A 106 9.11 5.73 12.81
CA ALA A 106 9.14 6.60 11.62
C ALA A 106 8.79 5.80 10.36
N SER A 107 8.04 6.44 9.46
CA SER A 107 7.90 5.92 8.10
C SER A 107 9.18 6.18 7.32
N VAL A 108 9.70 5.15 6.66
CA VAL A 108 10.88 5.24 5.79
C VAL A 108 10.44 4.98 4.37
N LEU A 109 10.47 6.01 3.53
CA LEU A 109 9.91 5.99 2.17
C LEU A 109 10.97 6.31 1.09
N ILE A 110 12.25 6.31 1.47
CA ILE A 110 13.33 6.70 0.57
C ILE A 110 13.37 5.79 -0.66
N PHE A 111 13.30 4.48 -0.46
CA PHE A 111 13.35 3.51 -1.56
C PHE A 111 12.12 3.60 -2.48
N ALA A 112 10.93 3.88 -1.94
CA ALA A 112 9.75 4.16 -2.77
C ALA A 112 9.96 5.40 -3.66
N SER A 113 10.65 6.42 -3.15
CA SER A 113 10.96 7.64 -3.91
C SER A 113 12.03 7.40 -4.98
N GLU A 114 13.09 6.68 -4.63
CA GLU A 114 14.19 6.36 -5.56
C GLU A 114 13.69 5.47 -6.70
N THR A 115 12.91 4.43 -6.39
CA THR A 115 12.29 3.57 -7.41
C THR A 115 11.37 4.36 -8.33
N ALA A 116 10.52 5.24 -7.77
CA ALA A 116 9.64 6.08 -8.58
C ALA A 116 10.42 7.03 -9.51
N LYS A 117 11.51 7.64 -9.02
CA LYS A 117 12.40 8.49 -9.83
C LYS A 117 13.07 7.69 -10.96
N GLY A 118 13.55 6.48 -10.68
CA GLY A 118 14.13 5.60 -11.70
C GLY A 118 13.14 5.28 -12.81
N ILE A 119 11.90 4.95 -12.46
CA ILE A 119 10.83 4.69 -13.43
C ILE A 119 10.51 5.95 -14.24
N GLN A 120 10.40 7.14 -13.61
CA GLN A 120 10.15 8.41 -14.29
C GLN A 120 11.29 8.77 -15.26
N ALA A 121 12.55 8.57 -14.85
CA ALA A 121 13.71 8.77 -15.72
C ALA A 121 13.64 7.85 -16.95
N GLY A 122 13.39 6.57 -16.76
CA GLY A 122 13.23 5.62 -17.84
C GLY A 122 12.10 6.00 -18.82
N ILE A 123 10.96 6.48 -18.32
CA ILE A 123 9.84 6.98 -19.15
C ILE A 123 10.31 8.14 -20.03
N THR A 124 11.08 9.07 -19.47
CA THR A 124 11.58 10.24 -20.20
C THR A 124 12.62 9.87 -21.25
N GLU A 125 13.60 9.03 -20.87
CA GLU A 125 14.70 8.62 -21.75
C GLU A 125 14.24 7.77 -22.94
N HIS A 126 13.23 6.92 -22.73
CA HIS A 126 12.74 5.99 -23.75
C HIS A 126 11.43 6.42 -24.41
N ASN A 127 11.04 7.69 -24.33
CA ASN A 127 9.81 8.23 -24.94
C ASN A 127 8.56 7.41 -24.55
N GLY A 128 8.45 7.00 -23.29
CA GLY A 128 7.32 6.22 -22.79
C GLY A 128 7.37 4.70 -23.11
N LYS A 129 8.39 4.20 -23.78
CA LYS A 129 8.57 2.78 -24.09
C LYS A 129 9.29 2.05 -22.94
N VAL A 130 8.76 2.12 -21.74
CA VAL A 130 9.27 1.46 -20.54
C VAL A 130 8.20 0.57 -19.94
N ASN A 131 8.61 -0.55 -19.39
CA ASN A 131 7.71 -1.44 -18.64
C ASN A 131 7.34 -0.77 -17.31
N ILE A 132 6.14 -0.18 -17.25
CA ILE A 132 5.61 0.47 -16.05
C ILE A 132 4.81 -0.56 -15.27
N PRO A 133 5.04 -0.72 -13.94
CA PRO A 133 4.27 -1.65 -13.14
C PRO A 133 2.79 -1.23 -13.07
N LEU A 134 1.89 -2.18 -13.31
CA LEU A 134 0.45 -2.00 -13.20
C LEU A 134 -0.01 -2.54 -11.85
N PHE A 135 -0.71 -1.71 -11.07
CA PHE A 135 -1.35 -2.09 -9.83
C PHE A 135 -2.87 -2.00 -9.97
N ALA A 136 -3.57 -3.10 -9.75
CA ALA A 136 -5.03 -3.15 -9.72
C ALA A 136 -5.49 -3.67 -8.36
N TYR A 137 -6.32 -2.90 -7.66
CA TYR A 137 -6.90 -3.27 -6.39
C TYR A 137 -8.42 -3.28 -6.45
N TYR A 138 -9.02 -4.40 -6.10
CA TYR A 138 -10.47 -4.57 -6.02
C TYR A 138 -10.89 -4.69 -4.55
N PRO A 139 -11.39 -3.62 -3.93
CA PRO A 139 -11.82 -3.65 -2.54
C PRO A 139 -13.02 -4.58 -2.34
N VAL A 140 -13.13 -5.17 -1.15
CA VAL A 140 -14.25 -6.05 -0.79
C VAL A 140 -15.59 -5.30 -0.83
N ASN A 141 -15.60 -4.06 -0.39
CA ASN A 141 -16.73 -3.15 -0.55
C ASN A 141 -16.73 -2.60 -1.98
N ARG A 142 -17.19 -3.39 -2.92
CA ARG A 142 -17.70 -2.85 -4.17
C ARG A 142 -18.99 -2.13 -3.81
N ALA A 143 -18.86 -0.90 -3.27
CA ALA A 143 -20.00 -0.03 -3.14
C ALA A 143 -20.65 0.01 -4.51
N VAL A 144 -21.89 -0.40 -4.59
CA VAL A 144 -22.77 0.01 -5.68
C VAL A 144 -22.54 1.51 -5.76
N LEU A 145 -21.97 1.97 -6.86
CA LEU A 145 -21.82 3.40 -7.11
C LEU A 145 -23.22 3.96 -6.88
N ASP A 146 -23.38 4.82 -5.86
CA ASP A 146 -24.57 5.64 -5.74
C ASP A 146 -24.60 6.49 -7.00
N ILE A 147 -25.33 5.96 -7.99
CA ILE A 147 -25.63 6.68 -9.22
C ILE A 147 -26.54 7.80 -8.74
N PRO A 148 -26.09 9.07 -8.78
CA PRO A 148 -26.95 10.15 -8.37
C PRO A 148 -28.18 10.15 -9.28
N LEU A 149 -29.33 9.80 -8.72
CA LEU A 149 -30.64 9.76 -9.42
C LEU A 149 -31.12 11.14 -9.85
N ARG A 150 -30.30 12.18 -9.73
CA ARG A 150 -30.60 13.53 -10.18
C ARG A 150 -29.74 13.93 -11.36
N ILE A 151 -30.26 13.78 -12.56
CA ILE A 151 -29.79 14.51 -13.73
C ILE A 151 -30.14 15.98 -13.47
N ARG A 152 -29.15 16.84 -13.27
CA ARG A 152 -29.36 18.29 -13.32
C ARG A 152 -29.65 18.66 -14.77
N GLU A 153 -30.88 18.92 -15.12
CA GLU A 153 -31.22 19.63 -16.35
C GLU A 153 -30.50 21.00 -16.29
N LYS A 154 -29.64 21.24 -17.25
CA LYS A 154 -29.11 22.59 -17.51
C LYS A 154 -30.21 23.36 -18.26
N HIS A 155 -30.79 24.40 -17.64
CA HIS A 155 -31.45 25.47 -18.32
C HIS A 155 -30.43 26.44 -18.92
#